data_0eea5e5f5adcb67179ed588f3969d30d
#
_entry.id   0eea5e5f5adcb67179ed588f3969d30d
#
_cell.length_a   1.000
_cell.length_b   1.000
_cell.length_c   1.000
_cell.angle_alpha   90.00
_cell.angle_beta   90.00
_cell.angle_gamma   90.00
#
_symmetry.space_group_name_H-M   'P 1'
#
loop_
_entity.id
_entity.type
_entity.pdbx_description
1 polymer ?
#
loop_
_entity_poly.entity_id
_entity_poly.type
_entity_poly.pdbx_seq_one_letter_code
_entity_poly.pdbx_strand_id
1 'polypeptide(L)'
;MLFDSSFRQELARYFWATLVVLTIIVITVWLIRTFGEASVGKFNPKDVGMVLGYTALGNLHSLLTLSLYIAMVSTVSRMYAASEMVIWQSSGQSVLSLLTPTFKFAWPWLIAITALSLMAWPWSNMQIREMRERFEKRGDLERIKPGQFQESADGKRVFYIDNSSISQKNGNRIFIVSNENNTQSIVTAQSGVIETRDQNRFFILSNGQRIEIKPEKNEFKLIEFETHSSKIDSIPVQLSSANAQTTQPLGLLAEPTNVNLAELGWRIGMAIAAFNLVILAIAIPFINPRSGRSGSLIVTVISFFTYYNMVNMSRNWIGTGLISLPHMLITLHLPVFLMAISILYWRQQQGLIFTRPRKITSDKAVQA
;
A
#
# COMPACT_ATOMS: atom_id res chain seq x y z
N MET A 1 -20.06 -21.15 -27.23
CA MET A 1 -20.72 -21.26 -25.89
C MET A 1 -19.95 -22.18 -24.95
N LEU A 2 -19.59 -23.43 -25.29
CA LEU A 2 -18.85 -24.33 -24.38
C LEU A 2 -17.46 -23.81 -24.01
N PHE A 3 -16.70 -23.28 -24.96
CA PHE A 3 -15.37 -22.72 -24.73
C PHE A 3 -15.41 -21.53 -23.74
N ASP A 4 -16.31 -20.57 -23.94
CA ASP A 4 -16.43 -19.39 -23.05
C ASP A 4 -16.72 -19.79 -21.59
N SER A 5 -17.54 -20.82 -21.40
CA SER A 5 -17.88 -21.34 -20.07
C SER A 5 -16.66 -22.02 -19.44
N SER A 6 -15.97 -22.89 -20.17
CA SER A 6 -14.77 -23.58 -19.68
C SER A 6 -13.64 -22.60 -19.35
N PHE A 7 -13.39 -21.63 -20.25
CA PHE A 7 -12.38 -20.62 -20.07
C PHE A 7 -12.63 -19.75 -18.80
N ARG A 8 -13.90 -19.32 -18.59
CA ARG A 8 -14.25 -18.56 -17.38
C ARG A 8 -14.15 -19.38 -16.10
N GLN A 9 -14.50 -20.66 -16.14
CA GLN A 9 -14.34 -21.54 -14.97
C GLN A 9 -12.87 -21.70 -14.60
N GLU A 10 -12.01 -21.82 -15.60
CA GLU A 10 -10.57 -21.91 -15.39
C GLU A 10 -10.00 -20.61 -14.83
N LEU A 11 -10.37 -19.46 -15.40
CA LEU A 11 -10.02 -18.14 -14.85
C LEU A 11 -10.43 -18.02 -13.38
N ALA A 12 -11.66 -18.44 -13.05
CA ALA A 12 -12.15 -18.41 -11.68
C ALA A 12 -11.32 -19.29 -10.74
N ARG A 13 -10.95 -20.50 -11.19
CA ARG A 13 -10.11 -21.42 -10.41
C ARG A 13 -8.75 -20.80 -10.08
N TYR A 14 -8.05 -20.29 -11.11
CA TYR A 14 -6.76 -19.63 -10.89
C TYR A 14 -6.88 -18.35 -10.06
N PHE A 15 -7.94 -17.56 -10.27
CA PHE A 15 -8.18 -16.35 -9.52
C PHE A 15 -8.34 -16.61 -8.02
N TRP A 16 -9.24 -17.53 -7.64
CA TRP A 16 -9.46 -17.86 -6.25
C TRP A 16 -8.23 -18.49 -5.59
N ALA A 17 -7.56 -19.41 -6.29
CA ALA A 17 -6.33 -20.01 -5.79
C ALA A 17 -5.24 -18.95 -5.53
N THR A 18 -5.02 -18.06 -6.48
CA THR A 18 -4.02 -16.99 -6.35
C THR A 18 -4.42 -16.00 -5.26
N LEU A 19 -5.70 -15.61 -5.20
CA LEU A 19 -6.20 -14.68 -4.19
C LEU A 19 -5.98 -15.22 -2.77
N VAL A 20 -6.32 -16.49 -2.53
CA VAL A 20 -6.13 -17.11 -1.21
C VAL A 20 -4.65 -17.14 -0.83
N VAL A 21 -3.77 -17.58 -1.72
CA VAL A 21 -2.33 -17.64 -1.44
C VAL A 21 -1.75 -16.25 -1.16
N LEU A 22 -2.06 -15.27 -2.02
CA LEU A 22 -1.58 -13.90 -1.84
C LEU A 22 -2.14 -13.27 -0.55
N THR A 23 -3.41 -13.51 -0.25
CA THR A 23 -4.03 -13.00 0.97
C THR A 23 -3.34 -13.53 2.22
N ILE A 24 -3.03 -14.83 2.29
CA ILE A 24 -2.31 -15.42 3.42
C ILE A 24 -0.93 -14.77 3.57
N ILE A 25 -0.15 -14.67 2.49
CA ILE A 25 1.19 -14.06 2.52
C ILE A 25 1.12 -12.61 3.00
N VAL A 26 0.24 -11.82 2.41
CA VAL A 26 0.16 -10.37 2.68
C VAL A 26 -0.41 -10.09 4.08
N ILE A 27 -1.42 -10.86 4.53
CA ILE A 27 -1.94 -10.74 5.91
C ILE A 27 -0.83 -11.07 6.92
N THR A 28 0.00 -12.09 6.67
CA THR A 28 1.12 -12.41 7.54
C THR A 28 2.10 -11.25 7.66
N VAL A 29 2.47 -10.62 6.55
CA VAL A 29 3.36 -9.45 6.54
C VAL A 29 2.73 -8.27 7.28
N TRP A 30 1.45 -7.99 7.04
CA TRP A 30 0.74 -6.91 7.74
C TRP A 30 0.58 -7.19 9.22
N LEU A 31 0.35 -8.44 9.61
CA LEU A 31 0.28 -8.85 11.02
C LEU A 31 1.58 -8.50 11.75
N ILE A 32 2.73 -8.92 11.20
CA ILE A 32 4.05 -8.62 11.77
C ILE A 32 4.26 -7.10 11.89
N ARG A 33 3.94 -6.35 10.84
CA ARG A 33 4.06 -4.89 10.82
C ARG A 33 3.14 -4.24 11.87
N THR A 34 1.89 -4.68 11.95
CA THR A 34 0.89 -4.12 12.86
C THR A 34 1.28 -4.39 14.33
N PHE A 35 1.78 -5.59 14.64
CA PHE A 35 2.35 -5.86 15.96
C PHE A 35 3.56 -4.99 16.28
N GLY A 36 4.45 -4.78 15.31
CA GLY A 36 5.57 -3.86 15.46
C GLY A 36 5.12 -2.43 15.75
N GLU A 37 4.09 -1.93 15.06
CA GLU A 37 3.52 -0.60 15.31
C GLU A 37 2.82 -0.51 16.70
N ALA A 38 2.17 -1.58 17.15
CA ALA A 38 1.58 -1.64 18.49
C ALA A 38 2.64 -1.69 19.59
N SER A 39 3.77 -2.38 19.38
CA SER A 39 4.85 -2.48 20.35
C SER A 39 5.55 -1.14 20.61
N VAL A 40 5.62 -0.27 19.60
CA VAL A 40 6.13 1.11 19.76
C VAL A 40 5.05 2.12 20.19
N GLY A 41 3.87 1.65 20.59
CA GLY A 41 2.82 2.48 21.19
C GLY A 41 2.05 3.38 20.22
N LYS A 42 1.95 3.02 18.92
CA LYS A 42 1.14 3.79 17.95
C LYS A 42 -0.36 3.57 18.13
N PHE A 43 -0.78 2.47 18.73
CA PHE A 43 -2.17 2.15 19.07
C PHE A 43 -2.22 1.02 20.11
N ASN A 44 -3.41 0.79 20.68
CA ASN A 44 -3.57 -0.23 21.72
C ASN A 44 -3.32 -1.64 21.17
N PRO A 45 -2.49 -2.48 21.80
CA PRO A 45 -2.28 -3.87 21.40
C PRO A 45 -3.58 -4.70 21.30
N LYS A 46 -4.63 -4.35 22.04
CA LYS A 46 -5.94 -5.01 21.95
C LYS A 46 -6.66 -4.73 20.63
N ASP A 47 -6.32 -3.64 19.94
CA ASP A 47 -6.96 -3.21 18.69
C ASP A 47 -6.24 -3.73 17.44
N VAL A 48 -5.13 -4.46 17.59
CA VAL A 48 -4.31 -5.01 16.49
C VAL A 48 -5.16 -5.78 15.46
N GLY A 49 -6.11 -6.61 15.92
CA GLY A 49 -6.98 -7.37 15.03
C GLY A 49 -7.88 -6.48 14.17
N MET A 50 -8.43 -5.40 14.73
CA MET A 50 -9.26 -4.46 13.99
C MET A 50 -8.43 -3.63 13.00
N VAL A 51 -7.26 -3.13 13.44
CA VAL A 51 -6.33 -2.39 12.56
C VAL A 51 -5.88 -3.27 11.39
N LEU A 52 -5.57 -4.56 11.65
CA LEU A 52 -5.25 -5.52 10.60
C LEU A 52 -6.42 -5.71 9.62
N GLY A 53 -7.65 -5.86 10.13
CA GLY A 53 -8.85 -6.00 9.31
C GLY A 53 -9.08 -4.79 8.41
N TYR A 54 -8.98 -3.58 8.95
CA TYR A 54 -9.10 -2.35 8.15
C TYR A 54 -7.94 -2.20 7.15
N THR A 55 -6.71 -2.55 7.53
CA THR A 55 -5.55 -2.54 6.61
C THR A 55 -5.76 -3.52 5.46
N ALA A 56 -6.27 -4.73 5.74
CA ALA A 56 -6.57 -5.73 4.73
C ALA A 56 -7.67 -5.24 3.77
N LEU A 57 -8.77 -4.70 4.31
CA LEU A 57 -9.86 -4.18 3.50
C LEU A 57 -9.43 -2.99 2.63
N GLY A 58 -8.67 -2.05 3.19
CA GLY A 58 -8.15 -0.90 2.44
C GLY A 58 -7.29 -1.33 1.25
N ASN A 59 -6.44 -2.34 1.42
CA ASN A 59 -5.52 -2.80 0.37
C ASN A 59 -6.09 -3.94 -0.51
N LEU A 60 -7.34 -4.35 -0.29
CA LEU A 60 -7.97 -5.45 -1.03
C LEU A 60 -8.03 -5.20 -2.54
N HIS A 61 -8.19 -3.94 -2.98
CA HIS A 61 -8.15 -3.56 -4.39
C HIS A 61 -6.86 -3.99 -5.09
N SER A 62 -5.71 -3.85 -4.42
CA SER A 62 -4.40 -4.25 -4.97
C SER A 62 -4.25 -5.77 -5.04
N LEU A 63 -4.73 -6.50 -4.01
CA LEU A 63 -4.73 -7.96 -3.99
C LEU A 63 -5.61 -8.53 -5.09
N LEU A 64 -6.81 -7.98 -5.28
CA LEU A 64 -7.72 -8.38 -6.36
C LEU A 64 -7.09 -8.13 -7.73
N THR A 65 -6.47 -6.96 -7.93
CA THR A 65 -5.80 -6.61 -9.19
C THR A 65 -4.68 -7.60 -9.53
N LEU A 66 -3.80 -7.88 -8.58
CA LEU A 66 -2.70 -8.82 -8.79
C LEU A 66 -3.20 -10.24 -9.03
N SER A 67 -4.19 -10.69 -8.24
CA SER A 67 -4.79 -12.03 -8.39
C SER A 67 -5.47 -12.19 -9.75
N LEU A 68 -6.21 -11.17 -10.19
CA LEU A 68 -6.87 -11.16 -11.49
C LEU A 68 -5.85 -11.23 -12.62
N TYR A 69 -4.79 -10.45 -12.53
CA TYR A 69 -3.72 -10.41 -13.52
C TYR A 69 -2.96 -11.74 -13.62
N ILE A 70 -2.54 -12.32 -12.49
CA ILE A 70 -1.86 -13.62 -12.46
C ILE A 70 -2.78 -14.73 -12.99
N ALA A 71 -4.05 -14.74 -12.60
CA ALA A 71 -5.01 -15.73 -13.06
C ALA A 71 -5.15 -15.74 -14.60
N MET A 72 -5.29 -14.55 -15.18
CA MET A 72 -5.43 -14.40 -16.62
C MET A 72 -4.17 -14.83 -17.36
N VAL A 73 -2.99 -14.37 -16.92
CA VAL A 73 -1.72 -14.77 -17.51
C VAL A 73 -1.51 -16.30 -17.40
N SER A 74 -1.83 -16.87 -16.24
CA SER A 74 -1.69 -18.32 -16.00
C SER A 74 -2.60 -19.14 -16.92
N THR A 75 -3.87 -18.73 -17.08
CA THR A 75 -4.82 -19.40 -17.96
C THR A 75 -4.35 -19.34 -19.41
N VAL A 76 -4.01 -18.15 -19.91
CA VAL A 76 -3.56 -17.98 -21.28
C VAL A 76 -2.22 -18.71 -21.52
N SER A 77 -1.28 -18.64 -20.57
CA SER A 77 0.00 -19.39 -20.66
C SER A 77 -0.22 -20.91 -20.74
N ARG A 78 -1.17 -21.43 -19.96
CA ARG A 78 -1.54 -22.85 -20.03
C ARG A 78 -2.08 -23.23 -21.41
N MET A 79 -2.96 -22.39 -21.97
CA MET A 79 -3.50 -22.65 -23.33
C MET A 79 -2.42 -22.70 -24.38
N TYR A 80 -1.37 -21.88 -24.29
CA TYR A 80 -0.20 -21.97 -25.18
C TYR A 80 0.61 -23.25 -24.93
N ALA A 81 0.87 -23.59 -23.67
CA ALA A 81 1.62 -24.80 -23.33
C ALA A 81 0.90 -26.08 -23.73
N ALA A 82 -0.42 -26.10 -23.63
CA ALA A 82 -1.25 -27.26 -24.07
C ALA A 82 -1.58 -27.25 -25.58
N SER A 83 -1.00 -26.32 -26.36
CA SER A 83 -1.31 -26.14 -27.78
C SER A 83 -2.78 -25.83 -28.13
N GLU A 84 -3.61 -25.52 -27.13
CA GLU A 84 -5.03 -25.15 -27.31
C GLU A 84 -5.18 -23.86 -28.14
N MET A 85 -4.21 -22.93 -28.01
CA MET A 85 -4.18 -21.72 -28.84
C MET A 85 -4.00 -22.00 -30.33
N VAL A 86 -3.30 -23.09 -30.72
CA VAL A 86 -3.16 -23.48 -32.11
C VAL A 86 -4.51 -23.96 -32.64
N ILE A 87 -5.24 -24.76 -31.87
CA ILE A 87 -6.59 -25.24 -32.23
C ILE A 87 -7.55 -24.06 -32.35
N TRP A 88 -7.47 -23.07 -31.38
CA TRP A 88 -8.26 -21.87 -31.41
C TRP A 88 -8.04 -21.02 -32.66
N GLN A 89 -6.79 -20.82 -33.04
CA GLN A 89 -6.44 -20.05 -34.23
C GLN A 89 -6.78 -20.83 -35.55
N SER A 90 -6.61 -22.15 -35.57
CA SER A 90 -6.97 -22.98 -36.75
C SER A 90 -8.48 -23.01 -36.99
N SER A 91 -9.31 -22.77 -35.96
CA SER A 91 -10.76 -22.62 -36.11
C SER A 91 -11.18 -21.23 -36.61
N GLY A 92 -10.22 -20.36 -37.00
CA GLY A 92 -10.48 -19.03 -37.52
C GLY A 92 -10.66 -17.96 -36.44
N GLN A 93 -10.46 -18.32 -35.17
CA GLN A 93 -10.60 -17.37 -34.09
C GLN A 93 -9.30 -16.58 -33.86
N SER A 94 -9.42 -15.29 -33.68
CA SER A 94 -8.27 -14.42 -33.44
C SER A 94 -7.84 -14.36 -31.95
N VAL A 95 -6.61 -13.95 -31.71
CA VAL A 95 -6.16 -13.67 -30.30
C VAL A 95 -7.00 -12.57 -29.67
N LEU A 96 -7.44 -11.59 -30.45
CA LEU A 96 -8.31 -10.50 -29.97
C LEU A 96 -9.69 -11.02 -29.51
N SER A 97 -10.18 -12.15 -30.07
CA SER A 97 -11.45 -12.72 -29.64
C SER A 97 -11.44 -13.22 -28.19
N LEU A 98 -10.24 -13.46 -27.60
CA LEU A 98 -10.09 -13.76 -26.17
C LEU A 98 -10.41 -12.57 -25.25
N LEU A 99 -10.37 -11.33 -25.77
CA LEU A 99 -10.75 -10.16 -24.97
C LEU A 99 -12.18 -10.26 -24.47
N THR A 100 -13.11 -10.74 -25.31
CA THR A 100 -14.53 -10.83 -24.94
C THR A 100 -14.79 -11.73 -23.71
N PRO A 101 -14.37 -13.01 -23.68
CA PRO A 101 -14.59 -13.86 -22.50
C PRO A 101 -13.76 -13.37 -21.29
N THR A 102 -12.58 -12.79 -21.51
CA THR A 102 -11.75 -12.22 -20.45
C THR A 102 -12.45 -11.03 -19.80
N PHE A 103 -12.95 -10.07 -20.57
CA PHE A 103 -13.68 -8.92 -20.01
C PHE A 103 -15.01 -9.31 -19.39
N LYS A 104 -15.73 -10.30 -19.91
CA LYS A 104 -16.92 -10.85 -19.25
C LYS A 104 -16.63 -11.41 -17.86
N PHE A 105 -15.44 -11.95 -17.62
CA PHE A 105 -15.00 -12.39 -16.31
C PHE A 105 -14.45 -11.22 -15.46
N ALA A 106 -13.66 -10.32 -16.07
CA ALA A 106 -12.97 -9.24 -15.37
C ALA A 106 -13.90 -8.12 -14.90
N TRP A 107 -14.96 -7.81 -15.64
CA TRP A 107 -15.83 -6.68 -15.43
C TRP A 107 -16.36 -6.53 -13.98
N PRO A 108 -16.93 -7.57 -13.32
CA PRO A 108 -17.39 -7.41 -11.94
C PRO A 108 -16.23 -7.11 -10.97
N TRP A 109 -15.06 -7.68 -11.23
CA TRP A 109 -13.86 -7.44 -10.43
C TRP A 109 -13.29 -6.06 -10.63
N LEU A 110 -13.30 -5.52 -11.86
CA LEU A 110 -12.88 -4.16 -12.15
C LEU A 110 -13.77 -3.13 -11.44
N ILE A 111 -15.09 -3.36 -11.41
CA ILE A 111 -16.00 -2.52 -10.62
C ILE A 111 -15.67 -2.62 -9.13
N ALA A 112 -15.49 -3.84 -8.61
CA ALA A 112 -15.15 -4.05 -7.21
C ALA A 112 -13.82 -3.37 -6.85
N ILE A 113 -12.78 -3.49 -7.68
CA ILE A 113 -11.49 -2.82 -7.50
C ILE A 113 -11.66 -1.30 -7.46
N THR A 114 -12.44 -0.75 -8.39
CA THR A 114 -12.72 0.70 -8.46
C THR A 114 -13.47 1.16 -7.21
N ALA A 115 -14.53 0.46 -6.80
CA ALA A 115 -15.29 0.78 -5.61
C ALA A 115 -14.42 0.68 -4.34
N LEU A 116 -13.59 -0.35 -4.22
CA LEU A 116 -12.67 -0.51 -3.09
C LEU A 116 -11.63 0.60 -3.03
N SER A 117 -11.03 1.00 -4.15
CA SER A 117 -10.02 2.07 -4.17
C SER A 117 -10.62 3.44 -3.86
N LEU A 118 -11.86 3.71 -4.31
CA LEU A 118 -12.51 5.00 -4.12
C LEU A 118 -13.24 5.13 -2.77
N MET A 119 -13.82 4.04 -2.24
CA MET A 119 -14.69 4.06 -1.06
C MET A 119 -14.09 3.32 0.13
N ALA A 120 -13.65 2.07 -0.03
CA ALA A 120 -13.16 1.26 1.08
C ALA A 120 -11.80 1.76 1.59
N TRP A 121 -10.92 2.19 0.71
CA TRP A 121 -9.62 2.76 1.07
C TRP A 121 -9.72 3.97 2.02
N PRO A 122 -10.44 5.07 1.69
CA PRO A 122 -10.55 6.21 2.59
C PRO A 122 -11.27 5.87 3.88
N TRP A 123 -12.31 5.03 3.82
CA TRP A 123 -13.05 4.59 5.00
C TRP A 123 -12.16 3.79 5.96
N SER A 124 -11.38 2.84 5.45
CA SER A 124 -10.46 2.03 6.26
C SER A 124 -9.38 2.90 6.91
N ASN A 125 -8.78 3.83 6.16
CA ASN A 125 -7.80 4.77 6.71
C ASN A 125 -8.39 5.69 7.77
N MET A 126 -9.65 6.12 7.60
CA MET A 126 -10.37 6.90 8.60
C MET A 126 -10.55 6.11 9.90
N GLN A 127 -10.97 4.84 9.83
CA GLN A 127 -11.13 3.99 11.01
C GLN A 127 -9.79 3.76 11.75
N ILE A 128 -8.72 3.47 11.01
CA ILE A 128 -7.38 3.31 11.60
C ILE A 128 -6.94 4.61 12.28
N ARG A 129 -7.17 5.75 11.64
CA ARG A 129 -6.84 7.05 12.20
C ARG A 129 -7.63 7.35 13.48
N GLU A 130 -8.94 7.12 13.49
CA GLU A 130 -9.77 7.30 14.68
C GLU A 130 -9.30 6.41 15.85
N MET A 131 -8.88 5.17 15.58
CA MET A 131 -8.32 4.27 16.59
C MET A 131 -7.04 4.83 17.17
N ARG A 132 -6.14 5.36 16.32
CA ARG A 132 -4.91 6.02 16.78
C ARG A 132 -5.21 7.25 17.63
N GLU A 133 -6.08 8.14 17.16
CA GLU A 133 -6.48 9.35 17.88
C GLU A 133 -7.16 9.04 19.22
N ARG A 134 -8.04 8.02 19.26
CA ARG A 134 -8.65 7.56 20.52
C ARG A 134 -7.61 7.02 21.50
N PHE A 135 -6.63 6.29 21.02
CA PHE A 135 -5.53 5.79 21.84
C PHE A 135 -4.63 6.92 22.31
N GLU A 136 -4.38 7.92 21.47
CA GLU A 136 -3.62 9.12 21.82
C GLU A 136 -4.34 10.02 22.82
N LYS A 137 -5.66 10.13 22.72
CA LYS A 137 -6.50 10.93 23.66
C LYS A 137 -6.79 10.23 24.97
N ARG A 138 -6.75 8.89 25.03
CA ARG A 138 -6.82 8.12 26.28
C ARG A 138 -5.51 8.33 27.02
N GLY A 139 -5.52 9.29 27.93
CA GLY A 139 -4.51 9.77 28.84
C GLY A 139 -3.10 9.18 28.72
N ASP A 140 -2.14 10.05 28.57
CA ASP A 140 -0.71 9.71 28.41
C ASP A 140 -0.17 8.76 29.50
N LEU A 141 -0.86 8.62 30.62
CA LEU A 141 -0.53 7.67 31.68
C LEU A 141 -0.83 6.20 31.37
N GLU A 142 -1.83 5.91 30.50
CA GLU A 142 -2.08 4.51 30.05
C GLU A 142 -1.07 4.05 28.98
N ARG A 143 -0.38 4.97 28.32
CA ARG A 143 0.68 4.66 27.34
C ARG A 143 1.99 4.30 28.00
N ILE A 144 2.28 4.91 29.16
CA ILE A 144 3.48 4.65 29.92
C ILE A 144 3.23 3.37 30.72
N LYS A 145 3.91 2.27 30.37
CA LYS A 145 3.92 1.05 31.20
C LYS A 145 4.73 1.36 32.45
N PRO A 146 4.09 1.52 33.63
CA PRO A 146 4.83 1.76 34.86
C PRO A 146 5.81 0.63 35.12
N GLY A 147 6.98 0.94 35.65
CA GLY A 147 8.03 -0.01 35.94
C GLY A 147 8.93 -0.38 34.76
N GLN A 148 8.82 0.28 33.62
CA GLN A 148 9.69 0.06 32.46
C GLN A 148 10.31 1.37 31.97
N PHE A 149 11.57 1.30 31.53
CA PHE A 149 12.21 2.40 30.84
C PHE A 149 11.64 2.53 29.42
N GLN A 150 11.28 3.73 29.05
CA GLN A 150 10.76 4.05 27.72
C GLN A 150 11.61 5.12 27.07
N GLU A 151 12.00 4.88 25.84
CA GLU A 151 12.73 5.83 25.00
C GLU A 151 11.76 6.73 24.23
N SER A 152 12.07 8.03 24.16
CA SER A 152 11.37 8.99 23.31
C SER A 152 11.50 8.63 21.84
N ALA A 153 10.55 9.05 21.02
CA ALA A 153 10.54 8.78 19.58
C ALA A 153 11.78 9.29 18.82
N ASP A 154 12.47 10.31 19.37
CA ASP A 154 13.71 10.88 18.83
C ASP A 154 14.99 10.23 19.38
N GLY A 155 14.87 9.24 20.29
CA GLY A 155 16.00 8.54 20.91
C GLY A 155 16.81 9.37 21.88
N LYS A 156 16.43 10.64 22.14
CA LYS A 156 17.21 11.59 22.96
C LYS A 156 16.83 11.57 24.43
N ARG A 157 15.70 10.95 24.77
CA ARG A 157 15.18 10.93 26.15
C ARG A 157 14.72 9.56 26.56
N VAL A 158 14.99 9.21 27.81
CA VAL A 158 14.51 7.97 28.44
C VAL A 158 13.69 8.35 29.67
N PHE A 159 12.49 7.78 29.77
CA PHE A 159 11.54 8.00 30.84
C PHE A 159 11.38 6.73 31.67
N TYR A 160 11.26 6.87 32.98
CA TYR A 160 10.86 5.80 33.90
C TYR A 160 9.84 6.35 34.89
N ILE A 161 8.76 5.61 35.11
CA ILE A 161 7.72 5.93 36.11
C ILE A 161 7.52 4.68 36.96
N ASP A 162 7.50 4.80 38.27
CA ASP A 162 7.36 3.69 39.20
C ASP A 162 5.97 3.05 39.10
N ASN A 163 5.93 1.71 39.26
CA ASN A 163 4.71 0.89 39.16
C ASN A 163 3.73 1.09 40.33
N SER A 164 4.16 1.75 41.42
CA SER A 164 3.34 1.94 42.62
C SER A 164 2.21 2.99 42.49
N SER A 165 2.05 3.61 41.33
CA SER A 165 1.16 4.76 41.13
C SER A 165 -0.07 4.52 40.24
N ILE A 166 -0.62 3.31 40.21
CA ILE A 166 -1.75 2.91 39.32
C ILE A 166 -3.10 3.55 39.71
N SER A 167 -3.15 4.51 40.63
CA SER A 167 -4.37 5.17 41.03
C SER A 167 -4.30 6.67 40.71
N GLN A 168 -4.99 7.06 39.64
CA GLN A 168 -5.30 8.44 39.25
C GLN A 168 -4.14 9.34 38.79
N LYS A 169 -4.12 9.64 37.46
CA LYS A 169 -3.50 10.83 36.78
C LYS A 169 -2.13 11.38 37.25
N ASN A 170 -1.58 10.93 38.36
CA ASN A 170 -0.34 11.40 38.94
C ASN A 170 0.69 10.25 38.99
N GLY A 171 1.77 10.37 38.24
CA GLY A 171 2.92 9.46 38.36
C GLY A 171 3.72 9.78 39.63
N ASN A 172 4.06 8.75 40.43
CA ASN A 172 4.97 8.90 41.56
C ASN A 172 6.36 8.40 41.17
N ARG A 173 7.41 9.05 41.64
CA ARG A 173 8.82 8.74 41.34
C ARG A 173 9.13 8.63 39.85
N ILE A 174 9.33 9.81 39.29
CA ILE A 174 9.64 9.97 37.85
C ILE A 174 11.14 10.16 37.71
N PHE A 175 11.70 9.48 36.73
CA PHE A 175 13.10 9.62 36.34
C PHE A 175 13.17 9.86 34.84
N ILE A 176 13.85 10.93 34.43
CA ILE A 176 14.02 11.33 33.04
C ILE A 176 15.51 11.56 32.78
N VAL A 177 16.05 10.90 31.77
CA VAL A 177 17.38 11.19 31.24
C VAL A 177 17.22 11.80 29.86
N SER A 178 17.84 12.94 29.62
CA SER A 178 17.89 13.56 28.30
C SER A 178 19.33 13.88 27.88
N ASN A 179 19.61 13.71 26.61
CA ASN A 179 20.90 14.06 26.01
C ASN A 179 20.64 15.03 24.86
N GLU A 180 20.80 16.34 25.12
CA GLU A 180 20.61 17.39 24.13
C GLU A 180 21.83 18.31 24.08
N ASN A 181 22.29 18.61 22.87
CA ASN A 181 23.38 19.56 22.62
C ASN A 181 24.63 19.32 23.49
N ASN A 182 25.09 18.08 23.58
CA ASN A 182 26.24 17.67 24.39
C ASN A 182 26.08 17.91 25.91
N THR A 183 24.85 18.13 26.36
CA THR A 183 24.50 18.26 27.78
C THR A 183 23.63 17.09 28.18
N GLN A 184 24.08 16.30 29.15
CA GLN A 184 23.29 15.24 29.75
C GLN A 184 22.52 15.84 30.94
N SER A 185 21.18 15.68 30.92
CA SER A 185 20.31 16.13 32.00
C SER A 185 19.59 14.92 32.62
N ILE A 186 19.68 14.81 33.92
CA ILE A 186 18.97 13.79 34.72
C ILE A 186 17.99 14.53 35.61
N VAL A 187 16.71 14.22 35.47
CA VAL A 187 15.62 14.82 36.26
C VAL A 187 14.95 13.74 37.10
N THR A 188 14.84 13.97 38.39
CA THR A 188 14.07 13.10 39.30
C THR A 188 12.98 13.94 39.96
N ALA A 189 11.76 13.41 40.05
CA ALA A 189 10.65 14.10 40.71
C ALA A 189 9.78 13.14 41.54
N GLN A 190 9.16 13.62 42.59
CA GLN A 190 8.26 12.84 43.44
C GLN A 190 6.94 12.56 42.71
N SER A 191 6.45 13.54 41.96
CA SER A 191 5.23 13.37 41.17
C SER A 191 5.30 14.17 39.88
N GLY A 192 4.47 13.80 38.88
CA GLY A 192 4.36 14.52 37.64
C GLY A 192 3.03 14.30 36.96
N VAL A 193 2.58 15.32 36.24
CA VAL A 193 1.33 15.32 35.47
C VAL A 193 1.66 15.76 34.06
N ILE A 194 1.06 15.11 33.09
CA ILE A 194 1.16 15.53 31.68
C ILE A 194 0.02 16.50 31.37
N GLU A 195 0.37 17.71 30.97
CA GLU A 195 -0.57 18.75 30.55
C GLU A 195 -0.34 19.08 29.07
N THR A 196 -1.44 19.23 28.34
CA THR A 196 -1.39 19.65 26.94
C THR A 196 -1.75 21.12 26.84
N ARG A 197 -0.81 21.96 26.40
CA ARG A 197 -1.00 23.39 26.13
C ARG A 197 -0.62 23.69 24.68
N ASP A 198 -1.51 24.33 23.92
CA ASP A 198 -1.24 24.81 22.55
C ASP A 198 -0.60 23.77 21.62
N GLN A 199 -1.17 22.56 21.59
CA GLN A 199 -0.68 21.41 20.80
C GLN A 199 0.71 20.86 21.22
N ASN A 200 1.30 21.38 22.27
CA ASN A 200 2.53 20.84 22.86
C ASN A 200 2.19 20.13 24.18
N ARG A 201 2.90 19.04 24.44
CA ARG A 201 2.77 18.29 25.70
C ARG A 201 3.89 18.70 26.63
N PHE A 202 3.50 19.00 27.84
CA PHE A 202 4.42 19.36 28.93
C PHE A 202 4.28 18.33 30.04
N PHE A 203 5.42 17.90 30.56
CA PHE A 203 5.48 17.11 31.77
C PHE A 203 5.72 18.09 32.93
N ILE A 204 4.70 18.31 33.75
CA ILE A 204 4.79 19.15 34.93
C ILE A 204 5.23 18.24 36.06
N LEU A 205 6.47 18.39 36.47
CA LEU A 205 7.13 17.66 37.56
C LEU A 205 7.05 18.46 38.83
N SER A 206 6.73 17.80 39.94
CA SER A 206 6.63 18.45 41.25
C SER A 206 7.62 17.82 42.23
N ASN A 207 8.24 18.69 43.04
CA ASN A 207 9.21 18.33 44.09
C ASN A 207 10.33 17.43 43.60
N GLY A 208 11.31 18.01 42.93
CA GLY A 208 12.37 17.22 42.28
C GLY A 208 13.71 17.92 42.20
N GLN A 209 14.65 17.20 41.61
CA GLN A 209 16.02 17.66 41.38
C GLN A 209 16.37 17.42 39.89
N ARG A 210 17.12 18.36 39.34
CA ARG A 210 17.72 18.26 37.98
C ARG A 210 19.22 18.39 38.09
N ILE A 211 19.93 17.40 37.56
CA ILE A 211 21.37 17.40 37.43
C ILE A 211 21.71 17.63 35.97
N GLU A 212 22.43 18.67 35.65
CA GLU A 212 23.00 18.92 34.32
C GLU A 212 24.50 18.64 34.33
N ILE A 213 24.94 17.81 33.42
CA ILE A 213 26.33 17.41 33.24
C ILE A 213 26.78 17.91 31.87
N LYS A 214 27.83 18.74 31.83
CA LYS A 214 28.50 19.15 30.60
C LYS A 214 29.86 18.47 30.51
N PRO A 215 29.99 17.37 29.76
CA PRO A 215 31.23 16.58 29.72
C PRO A 215 32.45 17.38 29.27
N GLU A 216 32.27 18.33 28.36
CA GLU A 216 33.38 19.13 27.80
C GLU A 216 33.99 20.11 28.82
N LYS A 217 33.23 20.52 29.82
CA LYS A 217 33.68 21.55 30.82
C LYS A 217 33.88 20.97 32.21
N ASN A 218 33.66 19.64 32.40
CA ASN A 218 33.67 19.00 33.71
C ASN A 218 32.80 19.72 34.75
N GLU A 219 31.74 20.39 34.29
CA GLU A 219 30.82 21.14 35.17
C GLU A 219 29.56 20.27 35.36
N PHE A 220 29.15 20.20 36.64
CA PHE A 220 27.80 19.68 36.96
C PHE A 220 27.03 20.78 37.72
N LYS A 221 25.74 20.89 37.41
CA LYS A 221 24.82 21.82 38.06
C LYS A 221 23.67 21.03 38.67
N LEU A 222 23.45 21.18 39.99
CA LEU A 222 22.29 20.65 40.70
C LEU A 222 21.28 21.75 40.88
N ILE A 223 20.03 21.51 40.46
CA ILE A 223 18.91 22.45 40.57
C ILE A 223 17.79 21.70 41.31
N GLU A 224 17.38 22.21 42.45
CA GLU A 224 16.18 21.77 43.15
C GLU A 224 14.99 22.61 42.69
N PHE A 225 13.83 21.99 42.49
CA PHE A 225 12.64 22.68 42.02
C PHE A 225 11.38 22.17 42.73
N GLU A 226 10.46 23.08 43.05
CA GLU A 226 9.11 22.73 43.49
C GLU A 226 8.24 22.33 42.31
N THR A 227 8.37 23.00 41.17
CA THR A 227 7.66 22.70 39.94
C THR A 227 8.59 22.92 38.75
N HIS A 228 8.69 21.94 37.88
CA HIS A 228 9.47 21.99 36.65
C HIS A 228 8.64 21.51 35.46
N SER A 229 8.56 22.32 34.41
CA SER A 229 7.86 21.94 33.16
C SER A 229 8.86 21.56 32.11
N SER A 230 8.81 20.31 31.66
CA SER A 230 9.63 19.82 30.59
C SER A 230 8.75 19.52 29.34
N LYS A 231 9.12 20.09 28.20
CA LYS A 231 8.41 19.80 26.94
C LYS A 231 8.72 18.37 26.49
N ILE A 232 7.69 17.53 26.27
CA ILE A 232 7.82 16.10 25.88
C ILE A 232 7.78 16.01 24.41
N ASP A 233 7.84 16.80 23.58
CA ASP A 233 7.80 16.78 22.12
C ASP A 233 6.53 17.39 21.49
N SER A 234 6.75 18.12 20.42
CA SER A 234 5.71 18.46 19.47
C SER A 234 5.56 17.26 18.53
N ILE A 235 4.40 16.61 18.52
CA ILE A 235 4.07 15.69 17.44
C ILE A 235 4.10 16.52 16.15
N PRO A 236 4.99 16.24 15.20
CA PRO A 236 4.88 16.87 13.90
C PRO A 236 3.58 16.36 13.30
N VAL A 237 2.57 17.19 13.32
CA VAL A 237 1.30 16.91 12.66
C VAL A 237 1.56 16.99 11.17
N GLN A 238 1.82 15.85 10.54
CA GLN A 238 1.69 15.70 9.09
C GLN A 238 0.21 15.73 8.72
N LEU A 239 -0.47 16.83 9.04
CA LEU A 239 -1.93 16.96 8.96
C LEU A 239 -2.45 16.96 7.53
N SER A 240 -1.67 17.43 6.55
CA SER A 240 -2.20 17.62 5.19
C SER A 240 -2.31 16.31 4.39
N SER A 241 -1.26 15.48 4.36
CA SER A 241 -1.29 14.22 3.60
C SER A 241 -2.16 13.14 4.27
N ALA A 242 -2.18 13.10 5.61
CA ALA A 242 -3.03 12.16 6.35
C ALA A 242 -4.52 12.45 6.17
N ASN A 243 -4.92 13.71 6.02
CA ASN A 243 -6.32 14.09 5.77
C ASN A 243 -6.78 13.64 4.37
N ALA A 244 -5.97 13.82 3.33
CA ALA A 244 -6.31 13.40 1.98
C ALA A 244 -6.63 11.91 1.88
N GLN A 245 -5.87 11.05 2.59
CA GLN A 245 -6.11 9.59 2.58
C GLN A 245 -7.44 9.19 3.22
N THR A 246 -7.95 9.96 4.16
CA THR A 246 -9.20 9.68 4.88
C THR A 246 -10.41 10.37 4.24
N THR A 247 -10.18 11.33 3.35
CA THR A 247 -11.24 12.13 2.71
C THR A 247 -11.89 11.36 1.57
N GLN A 248 -13.21 11.44 1.47
CA GLN A 248 -13.97 10.84 0.36
C GLN A 248 -13.66 11.53 -0.97
N PRO A 249 -13.84 10.87 -2.14
CA PRO A 249 -13.49 11.41 -3.45
C PRO A 249 -14.13 12.78 -3.76
N LEU A 250 -15.39 12.97 -3.38
CA LEU A 250 -16.10 14.25 -3.57
C LEU A 250 -15.47 15.38 -2.75
N GLY A 251 -15.02 15.11 -1.52
CA GLY A 251 -14.32 16.07 -0.68
C GLY A 251 -12.95 16.46 -1.25
N LEU A 252 -12.23 15.51 -1.89
CA LEU A 252 -10.96 15.81 -2.55
C LEU A 252 -11.13 16.72 -3.76
N LEU A 253 -12.27 16.63 -4.47
CA LEU A 253 -12.61 17.52 -5.59
C LEU A 253 -13.10 18.89 -5.13
N ALA A 254 -13.75 18.97 -3.97
CA ALA A 254 -14.24 20.23 -3.42
C ALA A 254 -13.09 21.18 -3.03
N GLU A 255 -11.97 20.63 -2.60
CA GLU A 255 -10.75 21.38 -2.25
C GLU A 255 -9.56 20.86 -3.08
N PRO A 256 -9.38 21.31 -4.32
CA PRO A 256 -8.40 20.74 -5.24
C PRO A 256 -6.96 21.22 -4.98
N THR A 257 -6.45 20.94 -3.78
CA THR A 257 -5.03 21.12 -3.47
C THR A 257 -4.19 20.04 -4.16
N ASN A 258 -2.90 20.30 -4.38
CA ASN A 258 -2.00 19.30 -4.99
C ASN A 258 -2.00 17.97 -4.25
N VAL A 259 -2.12 18.01 -2.92
CA VAL A 259 -2.16 16.80 -2.08
C VAL A 259 -3.47 16.03 -2.28
N ASN A 260 -4.60 16.73 -2.36
CA ASN A 260 -5.91 16.11 -2.60
C ASN A 260 -6.00 15.54 -4.02
N LEU A 261 -5.49 16.28 -5.02
CA LEU A 261 -5.41 15.80 -6.40
C LEU A 261 -4.46 14.62 -6.55
N ALA A 262 -3.35 14.58 -5.81
CA ALA A 262 -2.42 13.46 -5.79
C ALA A 262 -3.09 12.18 -5.27
N GLU A 263 -3.86 12.29 -4.18
CA GLU A 263 -4.61 11.16 -3.61
C GLU A 263 -5.71 10.68 -4.56
N LEU A 264 -6.48 11.59 -5.13
CA LEU A 264 -7.53 11.26 -6.11
C LEU A 264 -6.93 10.60 -7.36
N GLY A 265 -5.83 11.16 -7.88
CA GLY A 265 -5.11 10.62 -9.03
C GLY A 265 -4.60 9.21 -8.80
N TRP A 266 -4.10 8.93 -7.61
CA TRP A 266 -3.68 7.59 -7.22
C TRP A 266 -4.85 6.61 -7.20
N ARG A 267 -6.00 6.98 -6.61
CA ARG A 267 -7.19 6.09 -6.54
C ARG A 267 -7.74 5.77 -7.93
N ILE A 268 -7.87 6.78 -8.79
CA ILE A 268 -8.30 6.61 -10.18
C ILE A 268 -7.25 5.82 -10.97
N GLY A 269 -5.96 6.15 -10.78
CA GLY A 269 -4.84 5.47 -11.41
C GLY A 269 -4.82 3.98 -11.12
N MET A 270 -5.15 3.55 -9.89
CA MET A 270 -5.25 2.14 -9.53
C MET A 270 -6.35 1.41 -10.31
N ALA A 271 -7.50 2.04 -10.51
CA ALA A 271 -8.59 1.49 -11.30
C ALA A 271 -8.23 1.36 -12.79
N ILE A 272 -7.60 2.39 -13.36
CA ILE A 272 -7.11 2.37 -14.76
C ILE A 272 -5.99 1.35 -14.93
N ALA A 273 -5.09 1.23 -13.95
CA ALA A 273 -4.02 0.24 -13.97
C ALA A 273 -4.58 -1.19 -13.98
N ALA A 274 -5.61 -1.48 -13.18
CA ALA A 274 -6.28 -2.77 -13.20
C ALA A 274 -6.87 -3.10 -14.59
N PHE A 275 -7.52 -2.13 -15.23
CA PHE A 275 -8.05 -2.27 -16.58
C PHE A 275 -6.93 -2.56 -17.61
N ASN A 276 -5.85 -1.80 -17.58
CA ASN A 276 -4.72 -1.98 -18.50
C ASN A 276 -4.04 -3.35 -18.31
N LEU A 277 -3.93 -3.81 -17.05
CA LEU A 277 -3.35 -5.11 -16.73
C LEU A 277 -4.21 -6.27 -17.25
N VAL A 278 -5.54 -6.14 -17.31
CA VAL A 278 -6.42 -7.13 -17.95
C VAL A 278 -6.09 -7.30 -19.43
N ILE A 279 -5.85 -6.21 -20.15
CA ILE A 279 -5.46 -6.28 -21.57
C ILE A 279 -4.05 -6.85 -21.71
N LEU A 280 -3.12 -6.39 -20.89
CA LEU A 280 -1.74 -6.85 -20.90
C LEU A 280 -1.61 -8.34 -20.55
N ALA A 281 -2.52 -8.88 -19.74
CA ALA A 281 -2.56 -10.28 -19.37
C ALA A 281 -2.72 -11.23 -20.56
N ILE A 282 -3.38 -10.79 -21.61
CA ILE A 282 -3.53 -11.57 -22.86
C ILE A 282 -2.30 -11.40 -23.75
N ALA A 283 -1.60 -10.26 -23.64
CA ALA A 283 -0.44 -9.93 -24.47
C ALA A 283 0.84 -10.68 -24.04
N ILE A 284 1.11 -10.79 -22.73
CA ILE A 284 2.37 -11.32 -22.15
C ILE A 284 2.67 -12.78 -22.51
N PRO A 285 1.75 -13.76 -22.44
CA PRO A 285 2.08 -15.17 -22.60
C PRO A 285 2.73 -15.55 -23.94
N PHE A 286 2.69 -14.66 -24.91
CA PHE A 286 3.29 -14.91 -26.22
C PHE A 286 4.80 -14.64 -26.25
N ILE A 287 5.33 -13.83 -25.33
CA ILE A 287 6.71 -13.32 -25.43
C ILE A 287 7.72 -14.47 -25.44
N ASN A 288 7.39 -15.62 -24.85
CA ASN A 288 8.28 -16.76 -24.88
C ASN A 288 7.55 -18.12 -24.72
N PRO A 289 6.98 -18.68 -25.78
CA PRO A 289 6.26 -19.97 -25.71
C PRO A 289 7.12 -21.14 -25.23
N ARG A 290 8.46 -21.02 -25.38
CA ARG A 290 9.43 -22.07 -25.00
C ARG A 290 9.95 -21.91 -23.56
N SER A 291 9.80 -20.75 -22.92
CA SER A 291 10.29 -20.51 -21.57
C SER A 291 9.44 -21.15 -20.47
N GLY A 292 8.40 -21.86 -20.84
CA GLY A 292 7.50 -22.50 -19.90
C GLY A 292 6.62 -21.53 -19.11
N ARG A 293 5.82 -22.09 -18.20
CA ARG A 293 4.86 -21.37 -17.36
C ARG A 293 5.53 -20.38 -16.42
N SER A 294 6.74 -20.68 -15.94
CA SER A 294 7.47 -19.88 -14.97
C SER A 294 7.93 -18.52 -15.53
N GLY A 295 8.36 -18.47 -16.79
CA GLY A 295 8.82 -17.22 -17.42
C GLY A 295 7.71 -16.18 -17.53
N SER A 296 6.50 -16.60 -17.94
CA SER A 296 5.35 -15.68 -18.00
C SER A 296 4.95 -15.16 -16.63
N LEU A 297 5.05 -15.97 -15.57
CA LEU A 297 4.74 -15.53 -14.21
C LEU A 297 5.76 -14.50 -13.69
N ILE A 298 7.04 -14.68 -13.98
CA ILE A 298 8.08 -13.70 -13.58
C ILE A 298 7.81 -12.36 -14.26
N VAL A 299 7.56 -12.34 -15.57
CA VAL A 299 7.23 -11.11 -16.31
C VAL A 299 5.95 -10.48 -15.76
N THR A 300 4.94 -11.26 -15.39
CA THR A 300 3.70 -10.78 -14.77
C THR A 300 3.97 -10.06 -13.46
N VAL A 301 4.74 -10.68 -12.58
CA VAL A 301 5.06 -10.09 -11.27
C VAL A 301 5.87 -8.81 -11.43
N ILE A 302 6.91 -8.82 -12.28
CA ILE A 302 7.75 -7.65 -12.54
C ILE A 302 6.91 -6.50 -13.14
N SER A 303 6.11 -6.77 -14.18
CA SER A 303 5.29 -5.74 -14.83
C SER A 303 4.24 -5.16 -13.89
N PHE A 304 3.61 -5.99 -13.04
CA PHE A 304 2.69 -5.52 -12.03
C PHE A 304 3.38 -4.58 -11.04
N PHE A 305 4.48 -5.02 -10.42
CA PHE A 305 5.16 -4.21 -9.41
C PHE A 305 5.77 -2.94 -10.00
N THR A 306 6.29 -2.99 -11.22
CA THR A 306 6.78 -1.79 -11.91
C THR A 306 5.65 -0.77 -12.10
N TYR A 307 4.53 -1.20 -12.65
CA TYR A 307 3.39 -0.33 -12.89
C TYR A 307 2.78 0.20 -11.59
N TYR A 308 2.58 -0.68 -10.60
CA TYR A 308 2.09 -0.33 -9.27
C TYR A 308 2.98 0.71 -8.58
N ASN A 309 4.30 0.53 -8.63
CA ASN A 309 5.23 1.51 -8.05
C ASN A 309 5.20 2.85 -8.80
N MET A 310 5.06 2.86 -10.12
CA MET A 310 4.91 4.09 -10.89
C MET A 310 3.63 4.85 -10.49
N VAL A 311 2.51 4.13 -10.29
CA VAL A 311 1.27 4.73 -9.77
C VAL A 311 1.46 5.27 -8.35
N ASN A 312 2.22 4.59 -7.48
CA ASN A 312 2.53 5.11 -6.15
C ASN A 312 3.43 6.36 -6.19
N MET A 313 4.44 6.37 -7.07
CA MET A 313 5.34 7.52 -7.23
C MET A 313 4.59 8.75 -7.78
N SER A 314 3.58 8.55 -8.61
CA SER A 314 2.77 9.64 -9.17
C SER A 314 2.10 10.50 -8.10
N ARG A 315 1.75 9.90 -6.95
CA ARG A 315 1.23 10.64 -5.79
C ARG A 315 2.21 11.72 -5.31
N ASN A 316 3.51 11.40 -5.27
CA ASN A 316 4.52 12.38 -4.90
C ASN A 316 4.71 13.46 -5.96
N TRP A 317 4.73 13.10 -7.24
CA TRP A 317 4.92 14.06 -8.34
C TRP A 317 3.76 15.06 -8.44
N ILE A 318 2.52 14.62 -8.25
CA ILE A 318 1.36 15.51 -8.22
C ILE A 318 1.36 16.33 -6.93
N GLY A 319 1.63 15.70 -5.78
CA GLY A 319 1.63 16.35 -4.46
C GLY A 319 2.64 17.49 -4.35
N THR A 320 3.79 17.38 -5.01
CA THR A 320 4.82 18.43 -5.10
C THR A 320 4.53 19.46 -6.21
N GLY A 321 3.49 19.26 -7.02
CA GLY A 321 3.16 20.14 -8.12
C GLY A 321 4.03 19.98 -9.38
N LEU A 322 4.89 18.97 -9.44
CA LEU A 322 5.75 18.69 -10.60
C LEU A 322 4.93 18.34 -11.86
N ILE A 323 3.83 17.61 -11.68
CA ILE A 323 2.97 17.16 -12.77
C ILE A 323 1.51 17.38 -12.37
N SER A 324 0.67 17.85 -13.31
CA SER A 324 -0.76 17.94 -13.07
C SER A 324 -1.45 16.58 -13.16
N LEU A 325 -2.58 16.41 -12.46
CA LEU A 325 -3.37 15.19 -12.45
C LEU A 325 -3.73 14.67 -13.86
N PRO A 326 -4.28 15.46 -14.80
CA PRO A 326 -4.60 14.96 -16.13
C PRO A 326 -3.36 14.52 -16.91
N HIS A 327 -2.28 15.29 -16.81
CA HIS A 327 -1.02 14.95 -17.47
C HIS A 327 -0.46 13.61 -16.98
N MET A 328 -0.47 13.37 -15.66
CA MET A 328 -0.05 12.10 -15.09
C MET A 328 -0.91 10.94 -15.60
N LEU A 329 -2.24 11.08 -15.60
CA LEU A 329 -3.13 10.01 -16.06
C LEU A 329 -2.84 9.63 -17.52
N ILE A 330 -2.59 10.61 -18.38
CA ILE A 330 -2.25 10.35 -19.78
C ILE A 330 -0.86 9.75 -19.90
N THR A 331 0.17 10.37 -19.34
CA THR A 331 1.58 9.95 -19.54
C THR A 331 1.91 8.61 -18.89
N LEU A 332 1.22 8.23 -17.85
CA LEU A 332 1.46 6.96 -17.17
C LEU A 332 0.62 5.82 -17.76
N HIS A 333 -0.66 6.04 -18.00
CA HIS A 333 -1.58 4.96 -18.34
C HIS A 333 -1.73 4.72 -19.86
N LEU A 334 -1.67 5.78 -20.67
CA LEU A 334 -1.82 5.66 -22.13
C LEU A 334 -0.69 4.86 -22.79
N PRO A 335 0.61 5.05 -22.45
CA PRO A 335 1.67 4.23 -23.02
C PRO A 335 1.52 2.73 -22.71
N VAL A 336 1.11 2.37 -21.50
CA VAL A 336 0.88 0.96 -21.11
C VAL A 336 -0.28 0.37 -21.92
N PHE A 337 -1.37 1.13 -22.06
CA PHE A 337 -2.50 0.73 -22.90
C PHE A 337 -2.10 0.51 -24.37
N LEU A 338 -1.42 1.51 -24.96
CA LEU A 338 -0.96 1.43 -26.35
C LEU A 338 0.03 0.29 -26.56
N MET A 339 0.94 0.06 -25.61
CA MET A 339 1.87 -1.07 -25.66
C MET A 339 1.11 -2.39 -25.67
N ALA A 340 0.14 -2.58 -24.78
CA ALA A 340 -0.64 -3.80 -24.69
C ALA A 340 -1.43 -4.07 -26.01
N ILE A 341 -2.09 -3.04 -26.54
CA ILE A 341 -2.82 -3.13 -27.81
C ILE A 341 -1.87 -3.39 -28.99
N SER A 342 -0.71 -2.74 -29.03
CA SER A 342 0.28 -2.93 -30.09
C SER A 342 0.81 -4.38 -30.11
N ILE A 343 1.09 -4.94 -28.94
CA ILE A 343 1.51 -6.36 -28.84
C ILE A 343 0.40 -7.28 -29.34
N LEU A 344 -0.86 -7.03 -28.93
CA LEU A 344 -1.99 -7.84 -29.37
C LEU A 344 -2.21 -7.73 -30.89
N TYR A 345 -2.11 -6.53 -31.45
CA TYR A 345 -2.24 -6.32 -32.89
C TYR A 345 -1.12 -7.00 -33.69
N TRP A 346 0.13 -6.89 -33.24
CA TRP A 346 1.26 -7.56 -33.84
C TRP A 346 1.07 -9.10 -33.85
N ARG A 347 0.58 -9.66 -32.76
CA ARG A 347 0.25 -11.10 -32.65
C ARG A 347 -0.85 -11.53 -33.61
N GLN A 348 -1.86 -10.69 -33.79
CA GLN A 348 -2.94 -10.92 -34.76
C GLN A 348 -2.37 -11.09 -36.18
N GLN A 349 -1.43 -10.26 -36.58
CA GLN A 349 -0.81 -10.31 -37.89
C GLN A 349 0.03 -11.57 -38.09
N GLN A 350 0.74 -12.05 -37.11
CA GLN A 350 1.51 -13.27 -37.18
C GLN A 350 0.61 -14.49 -37.44
N GLY A 351 -0.55 -14.58 -36.79
CA GLY A 351 -1.55 -15.62 -37.06
C GLY A 351 -2.05 -15.60 -38.50
N LEU A 352 -2.24 -14.41 -39.08
CA LEU A 352 -2.69 -14.29 -40.50
C LEU A 352 -1.62 -14.69 -41.52
N ILE A 353 -0.34 -14.57 -41.21
CA ILE A 353 0.76 -15.00 -42.08
C ILE A 353 0.80 -16.54 -42.21
N PHE A 354 0.49 -17.26 -41.14
CA PHE A 354 0.42 -18.73 -41.15
C PHE A 354 -0.84 -19.29 -41.82
N THR A 355 -1.89 -18.49 -41.96
CA THR A 355 -3.17 -18.90 -42.56
C THR A 355 -3.31 -18.50 -44.04
N ARG A 356 -2.37 -17.73 -44.59
CA ARG A 356 -2.39 -17.46 -46.04
C ARG A 356 -2.13 -18.77 -46.80
N PRO A 357 -3.11 -19.29 -47.57
CA PRO A 357 -2.86 -20.46 -48.43
C PRO A 357 -1.71 -20.10 -49.36
N ARG A 358 -0.68 -20.93 -49.36
CA ARG A 358 0.40 -20.88 -50.34
C ARG A 358 -0.27 -20.96 -51.70
N LYS A 359 -0.30 -19.85 -52.47
CA LYS A 359 -0.70 -19.90 -53.88
C LYS A 359 0.22 -20.92 -54.54
N ILE A 360 -0.31 -22.13 -54.79
CA ILE A 360 0.34 -23.10 -55.65
C ILE A 360 0.28 -22.46 -57.02
N THR A 361 1.38 -21.84 -57.44
CA THR A 361 1.57 -21.45 -58.82
C THR A 361 1.57 -22.75 -59.64
N SER A 362 0.44 -23.01 -60.24
CA SER A 362 0.27 -24.08 -61.23
C SER A 362 0.91 -23.69 -62.57
N ASP A 363 2.21 -23.37 -62.53
CA ASP A 363 3.00 -23.13 -63.75
C ASP A 363 4.10 -24.15 -63.89
N LYS A 364 3.72 -25.42 -64.08
CA LYS A 364 4.59 -26.44 -64.69
C LYS A 364 3.81 -27.73 -65.05
N ALA A 365 2.83 -27.58 -65.87
CA ALA A 365 2.24 -28.77 -66.50
C ALA A 365 1.60 -28.40 -67.85
N VAL A 366 2.37 -27.79 -68.73
CA VAL A 366 2.12 -27.84 -70.19
C VAL A 366 3.48 -27.63 -70.83
N GLN A 367 4.24 -28.75 -71.00
CA GLN A 367 5.25 -29.01 -72.00
C GLN A 367 5.93 -30.30 -71.65
N ALA A 368 5.32 -31.47 -72.13
CA ALA A 368 5.96 -32.68 -72.59
C ALA A 368 4.94 -33.47 -73.36
#